data_7ff2c34f6ffc9c7ff586c67740913603
#
_entry.id   7ff2c34f6ffc9c7ff586c67740913603
#
_cell.length_a   1.000
_cell.length_b   1.000
_cell.length_c   1.000
_cell.angle_alpha   90.00
_cell.angle_beta   90.00
_cell.angle_gamma   90.00
#
_symmetry.space_group_name_H-M   'P 1'
#
loop_
_entity.id
_entity.type
_entity.pdbx_description
1 polymer ?
#
loop_
_entity_poly.entity_id
_entity_poly.type
_entity_poly.pdbx_seq_one_letter_code
_entity_poly.pdbx_strand_id
1 'polypeptide(L)'
;LGTGAITGPGGNEYEADVSGSIDHPSDCAGTYYGDATEDECGVCNGDGPAENFDCDGNCLVDVDCAGECGGSASEDCAGDCNGSATEDECGVCNGDGPAENFDCDGNCLVDVDCAGECGGSAVCEETLSISMNQGWTWISFNNNPDNLNISSMLPNDPGSDVDGDGLVDGPITYVKDQAGSATYYNGYGWYPSVFTFNNTQAYKIVSSESNTLNVTGSPIDIPNTPIQVNSGWNWVSYFPSISIDAYTALYSLDLADLDFLKSQDASAIYYEGFGFWPNIPMSPGQGYIMQLANSGSLIYPDADAAASSHSYYDNADLMRSENLIWDVLISDYEFNGSITASVSNENGIEISENDQLAVFVDGQCRGVISALYCPIVDENLFPLMVYSNEDMNEKMTFAYYSFIEDKIYENVQSIEFEADMVIGNAINTYV
;
A
#
# COMPACT_ATOMS: atom_id res chain seq x y z
N LEU A 1 -29.77 115.15 49.39
CA LEU A 1 -29.59 113.75 49.08
C LEU A 1 -30.02 113.53 47.64
N GLY A 2 -29.06 113.53 46.71
CA GLY A 2 -29.34 113.32 45.28
C GLY A 2 -29.16 111.84 44.92
N THR A 3 -30.15 111.28 44.29
CA THR A 3 -30.08 110.02 43.63
C THR A 3 -29.35 110.14 42.31
N GLY A 4 -28.12 109.91 42.28
CA GLY A 4 -27.38 109.85 41.04
C GLY A 4 -27.08 108.38 40.71
N ALA A 5 -27.56 107.92 39.57
CA ALA A 5 -27.14 106.60 39.06
C ALA A 5 -25.70 106.70 38.59
N ILE A 6 -24.84 105.81 38.99
CA ILE A 6 -23.48 105.65 38.54
C ILE A 6 -23.49 104.71 37.35
N THR A 7 -23.14 105.18 36.17
CA THR A 7 -22.98 104.32 34.98
C THR A 7 -21.53 103.96 34.85
N GLY A 8 -21.22 102.70 34.75
CA GLY A 8 -19.89 102.14 34.48
C GLY A 8 -19.56 102.22 32.94
N PRO A 9 -18.30 101.95 32.54
CA PRO A 9 -17.93 101.94 31.15
C PRO A 9 -18.64 100.77 30.41
N GLY A 10 -19.53 101.20 29.52
CA GLY A 10 -20.42 100.27 28.74
C GLY A 10 -21.91 100.62 28.85
N GLY A 11 -22.28 101.63 29.65
CA GLY A 11 -23.67 102.14 29.67
C GLY A 11 -24.68 101.34 30.48
N ASN A 12 -24.30 100.40 31.31
CA ASN A 12 -25.19 99.61 32.18
C ASN A 12 -25.44 100.39 33.49
N GLU A 13 -26.72 100.50 33.90
CA GLU A 13 -27.06 101.01 35.22
C GLU A 13 -26.96 99.85 36.27
N TYR A 14 -26.29 100.24 37.36
CA TYR A 14 -26.19 99.34 38.53
C TYR A 14 -27.01 99.84 39.67
N GLU A 15 -27.82 98.92 40.25
CA GLU A 15 -28.54 99.28 41.47
C GLU A 15 -27.63 99.10 42.67
N ALA A 16 -27.49 100.16 43.50
CA ALA A 16 -26.82 100.08 44.75
C ALA A 16 -27.79 99.44 45.76
N ASP A 17 -27.31 98.37 46.46
CA ASP A 17 -28.10 97.84 47.53
C ASP A 17 -28.12 98.77 48.72
N VAL A 18 -29.06 98.54 49.60
CA VAL A 18 -29.31 99.43 50.78
C VAL A 18 -28.13 99.47 51.75
N SER A 19 -27.09 98.65 51.59
CA SER A 19 -25.87 98.65 52.37
C SER A 19 -24.73 99.52 51.81
N GLY A 20 -24.92 100.00 50.59
CA GLY A 20 -23.92 100.84 49.94
C GLY A 20 -22.71 100.12 49.34
N SER A 21 -22.79 98.78 49.17
CA SER A 21 -21.80 98.01 48.50
C SER A 21 -22.17 97.80 47.02
N ILE A 22 -21.31 98.14 46.14
CA ILE A 22 -21.42 97.79 44.72
C ILE A 22 -20.61 96.54 44.48
N ASP A 23 -21.35 95.46 44.13
CA ASP A 23 -20.65 94.17 43.76
C ASP A 23 -20.16 94.37 42.32
N HIS A 24 -18.84 94.37 42.21
CA HIS A 24 -18.16 94.41 40.92
C HIS A 24 -17.72 92.99 40.57
N PRO A 25 -18.32 92.38 39.61
CA PRO A 25 -17.82 91.06 39.15
C PRO A 25 -16.40 91.21 38.67
N SER A 26 -15.52 90.39 39.26
CA SER A 26 -14.15 90.24 38.81
C SER A 26 -14.04 88.96 38.00
N ASP A 27 -13.21 88.95 37.01
CA ASP A 27 -12.86 87.74 36.28
C ASP A 27 -11.95 86.81 37.17
N CYS A 28 -11.60 85.68 36.70
CA CYS A 28 -10.81 84.73 37.48
C CYS A 28 -9.35 85.22 37.78
N ALA A 29 -8.86 86.28 37.05
CA ALA A 29 -7.59 86.96 37.33
C ALA A 29 -7.73 88.07 38.34
N GLY A 30 -8.96 88.32 38.90
CA GLY A 30 -9.28 89.39 39.83
C GLY A 30 -9.45 90.80 39.22
N THR A 31 -9.50 90.88 37.91
CA THR A 31 -9.73 92.15 37.17
C THR A 31 -11.23 92.42 37.09
N TYR A 32 -11.63 93.61 37.58
CA TYR A 32 -13.03 94.03 37.53
C TYR A 32 -13.48 94.23 36.06
N TYR A 33 -14.53 93.48 35.65
CA TYR A 33 -15.03 93.46 34.28
C TYR A 33 -14.01 92.95 33.27
N GLY A 34 -13.02 92.13 33.67
CA GLY A 34 -12.10 91.46 32.75
C GLY A 34 -12.80 90.30 32.05
N ASP A 35 -12.10 89.78 31.06
CA ASP A 35 -12.56 88.68 30.18
C ASP A 35 -11.80 87.37 30.33
N ALA A 36 -10.95 87.33 31.38
CA ALA A 36 -10.23 86.06 31.73
C ALA A 36 -11.25 85.01 32.17
N THR A 37 -11.15 83.86 31.60
CA THR A 37 -11.96 82.65 31.90
C THR A 37 -11.14 81.57 32.46
N GLU A 38 -11.69 80.84 33.38
CA GLU A 38 -11.06 79.56 33.85
C GLU A 38 -11.14 78.52 32.77
N ASP A 39 -10.08 77.79 32.62
CA ASP A 39 -10.05 76.58 31.80
C ASP A 39 -10.74 75.41 32.54
N GLU A 40 -10.81 74.25 31.96
CA GLU A 40 -11.48 73.07 32.47
C GLU A 40 -10.85 72.55 33.80
N CYS A 41 -9.63 72.99 34.10
CA CYS A 41 -8.90 72.65 35.32
C CYS A 41 -9.00 73.72 36.39
N GLY A 42 -9.79 74.77 36.17
CA GLY A 42 -9.97 75.91 37.06
C GLY A 42 -8.79 76.89 37.07
N VAL A 43 -7.94 76.85 36.09
CA VAL A 43 -6.80 77.78 35.92
C VAL A 43 -7.26 78.95 35.08
N CYS A 44 -7.07 80.13 35.62
CA CYS A 44 -7.44 81.34 34.93
C CYS A 44 -6.58 81.63 33.69
N ASN A 45 -7.23 81.75 32.52
CA ASN A 45 -6.59 81.82 31.19
C ASN A 45 -5.64 80.62 30.90
N GLY A 46 -5.91 79.49 31.50
CA GLY A 46 -5.20 78.24 31.21
C GLY A 46 -5.59 77.67 29.86
N ASP A 47 -4.72 76.83 29.30
CA ASP A 47 -4.95 76.11 28.06
C ASP A 47 -5.69 74.78 28.24
N GLY A 48 -6.10 74.49 29.52
CA GLY A 48 -6.68 73.19 29.88
C GLY A 48 -5.65 72.09 30.00
N PRO A 49 -6.10 70.89 30.31
CA PRO A 49 -5.17 69.74 30.36
C PRO A 49 -4.65 69.38 28.97
N ALA A 50 -3.50 68.82 28.88
CA ALA A 50 -2.97 68.29 27.65
C ALA A 50 -3.92 67.18 27.10
N GLU A 51 -3.90 66.98 25.79
CA GLU A 51 -4.69 65.93 25.15
C GLU A 51 -4.42 64.60 25.83
N ASN A 52 -5.50 63.89 26.19
CA ASN A 52 -5.47 62.59 26.90
C ASN A 52 -5.02 62.64 28.38
N PHE A 53 -4.90 63.85 29.00
CA PHE A 53 -4.56 63.98 30.42
C PHE A 53 -5.73 64.61 31.15
N ASP A 54 -5.84 64.29 32.47
CA ASP A 54 -6.73 65.00 33.36
C ASP A 54 -6.03 66.28 33.92
N CYS A 55 -6.78 67.01 34.74
CA CYS A 55 -6.22 68.22 35.38
C CYS A 55 -5.13 67.94 36.40
N ASP A 56 -5.02 66.73 36.89
CA ASP A 56 -3.99 66.30 37.82
C ASP A 56 -2.75 65.74 37.08
N GLY A 57 -2.80 65.67 35.75
CA GLY A 57 -1.73 65.14 34.90
C GLY A 57 -1.71 63.62 34.78
N ASN A 58 -2.85 62.94 35.12
CA ASN A 58 -2.95 61.52 34.94
C ASN A 58 -3.40 61.21 33.51
N CYS A 59 -2.91 60.17 32.93
CA CYS A 59 -3.33 59.68 31.60
C CYS A 59 -4.74 59.15 31.65
N LEU A 60 -5.65 59.60 30.76
CA LEU A 60 -7.02 59.17 30.62
C LEU A 60 -7.26 58.01 29.64
N VAL A 61 -6.22 57.66 28.86
CA VAL A 61 -6.20 56.57 27.88
C VAL A 61 -5.11 55.61 28.23
N ASP A 62 -5.00 54.49 27.46
CA ASP A 62 -3.92 53.54 27.67
C ASP A 62 -2.55 54.18 27.40
N VAL A 63 -1.58 53.84 28.23
CA VAL A 63 -0.18 54.24 28.07
C VAL A 63 0.49 53.20 27.19
N ASP A 64 1.15 53.59 26.14
CA ASP A 64 1.86 52.67 25.28
C ASP A 64 3.10 52.07 25.96
N CYS A 65 3.76 51.12 25.33
CA CYS A 65 4.95 50.47 25.89
C CYS A 65 6.15 51.41 26.10
N ALA A 66 6.20 52.59 25.44
CA ALA A 66 7.22 53.63 25.67
C ALA A 66 6.87 54.53 26.83
N GLY A 67 5.70 54.40 27.45
CA GLY A 67 5.22 55.21 28.55
C GLY A 67 4.53 56.47 28.13
N GLU A 68 4.15 56.62 26.84
CA GLU A 68 3.46 57.78 26.32
C GLU A 68 1.93 57.58 26.39
N CYS A 69 1.24 58.59 26.93
CA CYS A 69 -0.22 58.59 27.08
C CYS A 69 -0.89 58.70 25.70
N GLY A 70 -1.67 57.67 25.31
CA GLY A 70 -2.29 57.60 23.98
C GLY A 70 -1.29 57.42 22.86
N GLY A 71 -0.06 56.99 23.17
CA GLY A 71 0.95 56.64 22.19
C GLY A 71 0.58 55.42 21.36
N SER A 72 1.32 55.16 20.31
CA SER A 72 1.12 54.04 19.38
C SER A 72 2.23 53.02 19.38
N ALA A 73 3.16 53.14 20.32
CA ALA A 73 4.25 52.20 20.44
C ALA A 73 3.72 50.83 20.91
N SER A 74 4.07 49.78 20.21
CA SER A 74 3.71 48.41 20.55
C SER A 74 4.90 47.56 20.85
N GLU A 75 4.77 46.63 21.74
CA GLU A 75 5.79 45.63 21.98
C GLU A 75 5.86 44.68 20.79
N ASP A 76 7.04 44.29 20.38
CA ASP A 76 7.26 43.18 19.45
C ASP A 76 7.14 41.84 20.18
N CYS A 77 7.26 40.72 19.49
CA CYS A 77 7.13 39.40 20.08
C CYS A 77 8.24 39.07 21.11
N ALA A 78 9.33 39.83 21.13
CA ALA A 78 10.40 39.70 22.16
C ALA A 78 10.11 40.52 23.41
N GLY A 79 9.04 41.37 23.39
CA GLY A 79 8.73 42.30 24.49
C GLY A 79 9.46 43.65 24.41
N ASP A 80 10.13 43.91 23.29
CA ASP A 80 10.81 45.18 23.09
C ASP A 80 9.85 46.24 22.51
N CYS A 81 9.76 47.38 23.20
CA CYS A 81 8.91 48.49 22.76
C CYS A 81 9.43 49.09 21.44
N ASN A 82 8.59 49.18 20.40
CA ASN A 82 8.97 49.55 19.05
C ASN A 82 10.08 48.68 18.45
N GLY A 83 10.20 47.43 18.95
CA GLY A 83 11.08 46.44 18.40
C GLY A 83 10.68 45.99 16.99
N SER A 84 11.55 45.19 16.39
CA SER A 84 11.34 44.64 15.04
C SER A 84 11.28 43.13 15.00
N ALA A 85 11.25 42.47 16.15
CA ALA A 85 11.08 41.02 16.23
C ALA A 85 9.73 40.59 15.71
N THR A 86 9.69 39.59 14.83
CA THR A 86 8.51 39.04 14.28
C THR A 86 8.36 37.56 14.64
N GLU A 87 7.17 37.08 14.83
CA GLU A 87 6.92 35.66 14.97
C GLU A 87 7.08 34.96 13.62
N ASP A 88 7.69 33.78 13.64
CA ASP A 88 7.71 32.87 12.51
C ASP A 88 6.34 32.19 12.31
N GLU A 89 6.25 31.30 11.34
CA GLU A 89 5.02 30.54 11.02
C GLU A 89 4.58 29.62 12.18
N CYS A 90 5.47 29.33 13.11
CA CYS A 90 5.20 28.49 14.30
C CYS A 90 4.92 29.31 15.56
N GLY A 91 4.84 30.65 15.45
CA GLY A 91 4.62 31.52 16.60
C GLY A 91 5.87 31.72 17.47
N VAL A 92 7.05 31.40 16.97
CA VAL A 92 8.31 31.59 17.67
C VAL A 92 8.90 32.95 17.28
N CYS A 93 9.15 33.78 18.30
CA CYS A 93 9.71 35.10 18.09
C CYS A 93 11.15 35.03 17.56
N ASN A 94 11.39 35.66 16.39
CA ASN A 94 12.62 35.57 15.61
C ASN A 94 13.04 34.13 15.28
N GLY A 95 12.07 33.21 15.17
CA GLY A 95 12.31 31.85 14.72
C GLY A 95 12.57 31.79 13.21
N ASP A 96 13.19 30.70 12.78
CA ASP A 96 13.44 30.40 11.36
C ASP A 96 12.28 29.68 10.68
N GLY A 97 11.17 29.41 11.41
CA GLY A 97 10.08 28.55 10.97
C GLY A 97 10.39 27.05 11.07
N PRO A 98 9.45 26.20 10.66
CA PRO A 98 9.70 24.77 10.64
C PRO A 98 10.76 24.42 9.59
N ALA A 99 11.50 23.33 9.81
CA ALA A 99 12.42 22.81 8.81
C ALA A 99 11.64 22.42 7.53
N GLU A 100 12.31 22.40 6.39
CA GLU A 100 11.70 21.97 5.13
C GLU A 100 11.05 20.60 5.28
N ASN A 101 9.81 20.46 4.83
CA ASN A 101 8.97 19.27 4.95
C ASN A 101 8.48 18.90 6.35
N PHE A 102 8.65 19.76 7.36
CA PHE A 102 8.14 19.53 8.71
C PHE A 102 7.07 20.55 9.08
N ASP A 103 6.16 20.17 9.96
CA ASP A 103 5.24 21.08 10.62
C ASP A 103 5.90 21.69 11.87
N CYS A 104 5.16 22.59 12.53
CA CYS A 104 5.62 23.26 13.74
C CYS A 104 5.80 22.33 14.95
N ASP A 105 5.20 21.15 14.93
CA ASP A 105 5.31 20.12 15.96
C ASP A 105 6.48 19.15 15.68
N GLY A 106 7.13 19.30 14.51
CA GLY A 106 8.24 18.45 14.06
C GLY A 106 7.77 17.16 13.38
N ASN A 107 6.50 17.07 12.96
CA ASN A 107 6.03 15.94 12.18
C ASN A 107 6.36 16.14 10.70
N CYS A 108 6.69 15.07 10.03
CA CYS A 108 6.95 15.07 8.60
C CYS A 108 5.66 15.29 7.82
N LEU A 109 5.64 16.23 6.87
CA LEU A 109 4.51 16.57 5.99
C LEU A 109 4.52 15.82 4.65
N VAL A 110 5.60 15.13 4.35
CA VAL A 110 5.81 14.33 3.14
C VAL A 110 6.18 12.91 3.53
N ASP A 111 6.35 12.04 2.54
CA ASP A 111 6.76 10.66 2.81
C ASP A 111 8.15 10.61 3.46
N VAL A 112 8.28 9.73 4.44
CA VAL A 112 9.54 9.43 5.09
C VAL A 112 10.23 8.32 4.28
N ASP A 113 11.47 8.53 3.89
CA ASP A 113 12.23 7.51 3.20
C ASP A 113 12.61 6.34 4.14
N CYS A 114 13.19 5.31 3.59
CA CYS A 114 13.53 4.13 4.36
C CYS A 114 14.68 4.30 5.34
N ALA A 115 15.47 5.36 5.26
CA ALA A 115 16.45 5.75 6.27
C ALA A 115 15.79 6.51 7.43
N GLY A 116 14.49 6.80 7.32
CA GLY A 116 13.75 7.60 8.29
C GLY A 116 13.88 9.11 8.08
N GLU A 117 14.35 9.54 6.90
CA GLU A 117 14.51 10.96 6.58
C GLU A 117 13.23 11.49 5.87
N CYS A 118 12.70 12.60 6.39
CA CYS A 118 11.53 13.28 5.86
C CYS A 118 11.84 13.89 4.48
N GLY A 119 11.12 13.45 3.43
CA GLY A 119 11.38 13.88 2.06
C GLY A 119 12.73 13.40 1.51
N GLY A 120 13.33 12.42 2.18
CA GLY A 120 14.54 11.75 1.71
C GLY A 120 14.30 10.95 0.45
N SER A 121 15.36 10.46 -0.16
CA SER A 121 15.32 9.66 -1.38
C SER A 121 15.99 8.29 -1.23
N ALA A 122 16.28 7.86 -0.01
CA ALA A 122 16.86 6.55 0.22
C ALA A 122 15.88 5.46 -0.21
N VAL A 123 16.32 4.58 -1.10
CA VAL A 123 15.57 3.43 -1.56
C VAL A 123 15.95 2.24 -0.70
N CYS A 124 14.97 1.65 -0.01
CA CYS A 124 15.19 0.40 0.72
C CYS A 124 15.35 -0.74 -0.28
N GLU A 125 16.39 -1.52 -0.09
CA GLU A 125 16.48 -2.81 -0.75
C GLU A 125 15.77 -3.86 0.11
N GLU A 126 14.91 -4.64 -0.52
CA GLU A 126 14.25 -5.80 0.08
C GLU A 126 14.81 -7.07 -0.54
N THR A 127 14.95 -8.11 0.26
CA THR A 127 15.39 -9.40 -0.23
C THR A 127 14.22 -10.38 -0.25
N LEU A 128 13.84 -10.80 -1.45
CA LEU A 128 12.94 -11.92 -1.68
C LEU A 128 13.73 -13.22 -1.60
N SER A 129 13.31 -14.12 -0.72
CA SER A 129 13.90 -15.46 -0.58
C SER A 129 12.94 -16.50 -1.15
N ILE A 130 13.33 -17.17 -2.22
CA ILE A 130 12.55 -18.19 -2.91
C ILE A 130 13.16 -19.56 -2.63
N SER A 131 12.41 -20.42 -1.93
CA SER A 131 12.81 -21.80 -1.71
C SER A 131 12.59 -22.60 -2.99
N MET A 132 13.64 -23.24 -3.48
CA MET A 132 13.59 -24.09 -4.66
C MET A 132 13.86 -25.55 -4.27
N ASN A 133 13.06 -26.46 -4.81
CA ASN A 133 13.32 -27.88 -4.71
C ASN A 133 14.30 -28.32 -5.80
N GLN A 134 14.90 -29.50 -5.62
CA GLN A 134 15.53 -30.18 -6.75
C GLN A 134 14.46 -30.41 -7.84
N GLY A 135 14.80 -30.12 -9.10
CA GLY A 135 13.87 -30.17 -10.23
C GLY A 135 13.25 -28.81 -10.54
N TRP A 136 12.02 -28.79 -10.99
CA TRP A 136 11.31 -27.60 -11.45
C TRP A 136 10.74 -26.79 -10.29
N THR A 137 10.85 -25.46 -10.39
CA THR A 137 10.16 -24.49 -9.51
C THR A 137 9.63 -23.33 -10.35
N TRP A 138 8.38 -22.95 -10.12
CA TRP A 138 7.79 -21.79 -10.76
C TRP A 138 7.96 -20.56 -9.87
N ILE A 139 8.62 -19.54 -10.39
CA ILE A 139 8.99 -18.36 -9.61
C ILE A 139 8.50 -17.05 -10.24
N SER A 140 8.44 -16.03 -9.42
CA SER A 140 8.32 -14.64 -9.85
C SER A 140 9.01 -13.70 -8.86
N PHE A 141 9.18 -12.42 -9.24
CA PHE A 141 9.86 -11.44 -8.43
C PHE A 141 8.88 -10.34 -8.01
N ASN A 142 8.99 -9.90 -6.74
CA ASN A 142 8.19 -8.81 -6.18
C ASN A 142 9.02 -7.58 -5.81
N ASN A 143 10.22 -7.49 -6.33
CA ASN A 143 11.15 -6.37 -6.17
C ASN A 143 11.80 -6.01 -7.51
N ASN A 144 12.52 -4.88 -7.54
CA ASN A 144 13.25 -4.38 -8.70
C ASN A 144 14.75 -4.51 -8.46
N PRO A 145 15.40 -5.60 -8.88
CA PRO A 145 16.84 -5.73 -8.85
C PRO A 145 17.51 -4.72 -9.79
N ASP A 146 18.68 -4.23 -9.42
CA ASP A 146 19.46 -3.28 -10.25
C ASP A 146 19.85 -3.86 -11.61
N ASN A 147 20.00 -5.17 -11.70
CA ASN A 147 20.42 -5.83 -12.92
C ASN A 147 19.64 -7.13 -13.14
N LEU A 148 18.79 -7.11 -14.15
CA LEU A 148 17.92 -8.23 -14.54
C LEU A 148 18.58 -9.22 -15.52
N ASN A 149 19.88 -9.06 -15.84
CA ASN A 149 20.58 -10.05 -16.66
C ASN A 149 20.70 -11.39 -15.95
N ILE A 150 20.53 -12.48 -16.67
CA ILE A 150 20.52 -13.84 -16.13
C ILE A 150 21.73 -14.17 -15.25
N SER A 151 22.93 -13.74 -15.66
CA SER A 151 24.16 -14.02 -14.90
C SER A 151 24.24 -13.23 -13.57
N SER A 152 23.47 -12.15 -13.44
CA SER A 152 23.36 -11.38 -12.20
C SER A 152 22.27 -11.92 -11.30
N MET A 153 21.14 -12.32 -11.88
CA MET A 153 19.98 -12.85 -11.17
C MET A 153 20.18 -14.26 -10.68
N LEU A 154 20.88 -15.08 -11.49
CA LEU A 154 21.18 -16.48 -11.19
C LEU A 154 22.72 -16.65 -11.22
N PRO A 155 23.44 -16.08 -10.23
CA PRO A 155 24.86 -16.31 -10.12
C PRO A 155 25.03 -17.80 -9.80
N ASN A 156 25.65 -18.51 -10.70
CA ASN A 156 26.15 -19.83 -10.38
C ASN A 156 27.36 -19.60 -9.47
N ASP A 157 27.09 -19.52 -8.17
CA ASP A 157 28.13 -19.42 -7.17
C ASP A 157 29.04 -20.67 -7.32
N PRO A 158 30.37 -20.51 -7.20
CA PRO A 158 31.28 -21.62 -7.21
C PRO A 158 30.96 -22.60 -6.08
N GLY A 159 29.93 -23.40 -6.27
CA GLY A 159 29.59 -24.55 -5.49
C GLY A 159 30.56 -25.70 -5.74
N SER A 160 30.24 -26.89 -5.36
CA SER A 160 31.03 -28.08 -5.60
C SER A 160 31.00 -28.47 -7.07
N ASP A 161 32.13 -28.94 -7.59
CA ASP A 161 32.23 -29.74 -8.81
C ASP A 161 31.49 -31.07 -8.56
N VAL A 162 30.23 -31.14 -9.01
CA VAL A 162 29.34 -32.29 -8.68
C VAL A 162 29.59 -33.45 -9.63
N ASP A 163 30.02 -33.21 -10.88
CA ASP A 163 30.26 -34.22 -11.88
C ASP A 163 31.73 -34.62 -12.01
N GLY A 164 32.65 -33.90 -11.33
CA GLY A 164 34.08 -34.22 -11.26
C GLY A 164 34.87 -33.82 -12.51
N ASP A 165 34.36 -32.91 -13.32
CA ASP A 165 35.02 -32.42 -14.54
C ASP A 165 36.03 -31.29 -14.27
N GLY A 166 36.13 -30.82 -13.01
CA GLY A 166 37.01 -29.75 -12.55
C GLY A 166 36.43 -28.36 -12.73
N LEU A 167 35.17 -28.26 -13.09
CA LEU A 167 34.41 -27.00 -13.21
C LEU A 167 33.39 -26.94 -12.07
N VAL A 168 32.99 -25.73 -11.74
CA VAL A 168 32.04 -25.53 -10.65
C VAL A 168 30.62 -25.52 -11.20
N ASP A 169 29.77 -26.39 -10.66
CA ASP A 169 28.36 -26.49 -11.01
C ASP A 169 27.50 -25.57 -10.13
N GLY A 170 26.82 -24.62 -10.73
CA GLY A 170 25.77 -23.92 -10.04
C GLY A 170 24.50 -24.76 -9.93
N PRO A 171 23.67 -24.58 -8.89
CA PRO A 171 22.48 -25.41 -8.72
C PRO A 171 21.41 -25.17 -9.79
N ILE A 172 21.36 -23.98 -10.41
CA ILE A 172 20.34 -23.63 -11.41
C ILE A 172 20.87 -23.90 -12.81
N THR A 173 20.21 -24.80 -13.54
CA THR A 173 20.70 -25.28 -14.84
C THR A 173 19.85 -24.82 -16.03
N TYR A 174 18.60 -24.39 -15.79
CA TYR A 174 17.69 -24.00 -16.85
C TYR A 174 16.67 -22.98 -16.34
N VAL A 175 16.29 -22.05 -17.19
CA VAL A 175 15.21 -21.11 -16.97
C VAL A 175 14.41 -20.91 -18.25
N LYS A 176 13.09 -20.78 -18.13
CA LYS A 176 12.22 -20.35 -19.22
C LYS A 176 11.14 -19.40 -18.76
N ASP A 177 10.73 -18.52 -19.66
CA ASP A 177 9.52 -17.72 -19.59
C ASP A 177 8.52 -18.15 -20.68
N GLN A 178 7.49 -17.37 -20.89
CA GLN A 178 6.50 -17.64 -21.95
C GLN A 178 7.08 -17.54 -23.36
N ALA A 179 8.15 -16.78 -23.57
CA ALA A 179 8.69 -16.42 -24.90
C ALA A 179 9.98 -17.19 -25.27
N GLY A 180 10.75 -17.60 -24.24
CA GLY A 180 12.05 -18.21 -24.50
C GLY A 180 12.65 -18.90 -23.28
N SER A 181 13.89 -19.36 -23.45
CA SER A 181 14.60 -20.07 -22.39
C SER A 181 16.09 -19.84 -22.46
N ALA A 182 16.80 -20.12 -21.38
CA ALA A 182 18.24 -20.19 -21.32
C ALA A 182 18.70 -21.43 -20.52
N THR A 183 19.80 -22.03 -21.00
CA THR A 183 20.42 -23.20 -20.37
C THR A 183 21.80 -22.80 -19.88
N TYR A 184 22.15 -23.24 -18.67
CA TYR A 184 23.50 -23.12 -18.16
C TYR A 184 24.35 -24.29 -18.63
N TYR A 185 25.49 -23.97 -19.24
CA TYR A 185 26.48 -24.94 -19.64
C TYR A 185 27.72 -24.78 -18.77
N ASN A 186 28.07 -25.84 -18.09
CA ASN A 186 29.22 -25.86 -17.21
C ASN A 186 30.49 -25.38 -17.94
N GLY A 187 31.27 -24.48 -17.34
CA GLY A 187 32.44 -23.85 -17.91
C GLY A 187 32.19 -22.82 -19.03
N TYR A 188 30.97 -22.67 -19.52
CA TYR A 188 30.60 -21.72 -20.58
C TYR A 188 29.60 -20.68 -20.11
N GLY A 189 28.82 -20.96 -19.06
CA GLY A 189 27.79 -20.08 -18.55
C GLY A 189 26.44 -20.20 -19.29
N TRP A 190 25.61 -19.20 -19.15
CA TRP A 190 24.26 -19.17 -19.70
C TRP A 190 24.23 -18.99 -21.22
N TYR A 191 23.38 -19.77 -21.90
CA TYR A 191 23.13 -19.64 -23.34
C TYR A 191 21.62 -19.69 -23.63
N PRO A 192 21.04 -18.65 -24.28
CA PRO A 192 21.73 -17.42 -24.67
C PRO A 192 22.05 -16.53 -23.45
N SER A 193 23.25 -15.94 -23.46
CA SER A 193 23.72 -15.03 -22.40
C SER A 193 22.96 -13.70 -22.33
N VAL A 194 22.18 -13.42 -23.36
CA VAL A 194 21.34 -12.20 -23.46
C VAL A 194 19.96 -12.37 -22.84
N PHE A 195 19.66 -13.51 -22.23
CA PHE A 195 18.40 -13.68 -21.49
C PHE A 195 18.33 -12.67 -20.33
N THR A 196 17.23 -11.95 -20.29
CA THR A 196 17.00 -10.90 -19.28
C THR A 196 15.65 -11.14 -18.63
N PHE A 197 15.63 -11.13 -17.34
CA PHE A 197 14.40 -11.22 -16.57
C PHE A 197 13.55 -9.95 -16.72
N ASN A 198 12.26 -10.10 -16.50
CA ASN A 198 11.29 -9.02 -16.37
C ASN A 198 10.48 -9.27 -15.11
N ASN A 199 10.46 -8.31 -14.19
CA ASN A 199 9.74 -8.46 -12.94
C ASN A 199 8.21 -8.58 -13.08
N THR A 200 7.64 -8.31 -14.26
CA THR A 200 6.20 -8.50 -14.53
C THR A 200 5.84 -9.92 -14.98
N GLN A 201 6.83 -10.81 -15.15
CA GLN A 201 6.64 -12.14 -15.72
C GLN A 201 6.98 -13.25 -14.71
N ALA A 202 6.34 -14.41 -14.88
CA ALA A 202 6.71 -15.63 -14.19
C ALA A 202 7.74 -16.42 -15.00
N TYR A 203 8.45 -17.29 -14.27
CA TYR A 203 9.51 -18.15 -14.81
C TYR A 203 9.39 -19.56 -14.26
N LYS A 204 9.80 -20.54 -15.06
CA LYS A 204 10.06 -21.90 -14.64
C LYS A 204 11.56 -22.12 -14.61
N ILE A 205 12.07 -22.58 -13.48
CA ILE A 205 13.51 -22.80 -13.25
C ILE A 205 13.73 -24.26 -12.89
N VAL A 206 14.86 -24.82 -13.37
CA VAL A 206 15.34 -26.14 -12.95
C VAL A 206 16.56 -25.99 -12.07
N SER A 207 16.51 -26.62 -10.89
CA SER A 207 17.65 -26.74 -9.99
C SER A 207 18.10 -28.19 -9.84
N SER A 208 19.40 -28.41 -9.81
CA SER A 208 20.00 -29.74 -9.58
C SER A 208 19.90 -30.22 -8.13
N GLU A 209 19.67 -29.29 -7.20
CA GLU A 209 19.52 -29.54 -5.78
C GLU A 209 18.55 -28.54 -5.13
N SER A 210 18.06 -28.87 -3.94
CA SER A 210 17.25 -27.93 -3.15
C SER A 210 18.12 -26.78 -2.64
N ASN A 211 17.70 -25.55 -2.90
CA ASN A 211 18.42 -24.34 -2.51
C ASN A 211 17.47 -23.16 -2.26
N THR A 212 18.02 -22.00 -1.93
CA THR A 212 17.26 -20.76 -1.80
C THR A 212 17.84 -19.71 -2.73
N LEU A 213 17.01 -19.19 -3.64
CA LEU A 213 17.33 -18.03 -4.46
C LEU A 213 17.00 -16.77 -3.69
N ASN A 214 18.01 -15.94 -3.43
CA ASN A 214 17.81 -14.62 -2.80
C ASN A 214 17.95 -13.53 -3.86
N VAL A 215 16.92 -12.72 -4.01
CA VAL A 215 16.86 -11.62 -4.96
C VAL A 215 16.68 -10.32 -4.19
N THR A 216 17.68 -9.44 -4.25
CA THR A 216 17.65 -8.13 -3.57
C THR A 216 17.37 -7.04 -4.59
N GLY A 217 16.49 -6.12 -4.24
CA GLY A 217 16.12 -4.98 -5.08
C GLY A 217 15.21 -4.01 -4.36
N SER A 218 14.93 -2.88 -5.00
CA SER A 218 13.97 -1.92 -4.46
C SER A 218 12.54 -2.46 -4.50
N PRO A 219 11.65 -2.07 -3.57
CA PRO A 219 10.23 -2.41 -3.63
C PRO A 219 9.59 -2.02 -4.96
N ILE A 220 8.61 -2.80 -5.40
CA ILE A 220 7.77 -2.43 -6.55
C ILE A 220 6.70 -1.45 -6.08
N ASP A 221 6.57 -0.34 -6.78
CA ASP A 221 5.44 0.58 -6.63
C ASP A 221 4.20 -0.06 -7.28
N ILE A 222 3.48 -0.88 -6.50
CA ILE A 222 2.37 -1.72 -6.97
C ILE A 222 1.30 -0.93 -7.71
N PRO A 223 0.76 0.20 -7.20
CA PRO A 223 -0.27 0.97 -7.89
C PRO A 223 0.17 1.54 -9.24
N ASN A 224 1.47 1.81 -9.41
CA ASN A 224 2.05 2.42 -10.59
C ASN A 224 2.79 1.43 -11.51
N THR A 225 2.75 0.12 -11.17
CA THR A 225 3.39 -0.94 -11.96
C THR A 225 2.36 -1.96 -12.47
N PRO A 226 1.44 -1.57 -13.37
CA PRO A 226 0.44 -2.50 -13.90
C PRO A 226 1.09 -3.57 -14.80
N ILE A 227 0.66 -4.82 -14.65
CA ILE A 227 1.03 -5.92 -15.55
C ILE A 227 0.02 -5.99 -16.68
N GLN A 228 0.49 -5.83 -17.93
CA GLN A 228 -0.37 -5.96 -19.09
C GLN A 228 -0.63 -7.43 -19.39
N VAL A 229 -1.90 -7.82 -19.46
CA VAL A 229 -2.34 -9.17 -19.82
C VAL A 229 -3.15 -9.15 -21.11
N ASN A 230 -3.06 -10.23 -21.85
CA ASN A 230 -3.77 -10.40 -23.13
C ASN A 230 -4.84 -11.50 -22.99
N SER A 231 -5.80 -11.49 -23.89
CA SER A 231 -6.65 -12.66 -24.10
C SER A 231 -5.79 -13.87 -24.46
N GLY A 232 -6.06 -15.01 -23.84
CA GLY A 232 -5.26 -16.23 -23.90
C GLY A 232 -4.32 -16.42 -22.74
N TRP A 233 -3.19 -17.10 -22.96
CA TRP A 233 -2.24 -17.46 -21.91
C TRP A 233 -1.32 -16.30 -21.54
N ASN A 234 -1.11 -16.09 -20.23
CA ASN A 234 -0.24 -15.07 -19.64
C ASN A 234 0.56 -15.67 -18.49
N TRP A 235 1.85 -15.47 -18.48
CA TRP A 235 2.72 -15.82 -17.36
C TRP A 235 3.00 -14.55 -16.56
N VAL A 236 2.56 -14.48 -15.31
CA VAL A 236 2.56 -13.24 -14.53
C VAL A 236 3.30 -13.39 -13.20
N SER A 237 3.99 -12.33 -12.81
CA SER A 237 4.54 -12.17 -11.47
C SER A 237 3.45 -11.88 -10.46
N TYR A 238 3.77 -12.14 -9.19
CA TYR A 238 2.98 -11.74 -8.03
C TYR A 238 3.77 -10.71 -7.20
N PHE A 239 3.23 -9.49 -7.07
CA PHE A 239 3.95 -8.37 -6.45
C PHE A 239 3.74 -8.19 -4.95
N PRO A 240 2.55 -8.47 -4.35
CA PRO A 240 2.36 -8.26 -2.93
C PRO A 240 3.35 -9.06 -2.08
N SER A 241 3.74 -8.49 -0.94
CA SER A 241 4.66 -9.12 0.02
C SER A 241 3.99 -10.14 0.95
N ILE A 242 2.65 -10.24 0.87
CA ILE A 242 1.83 -11.18 1.64
C ILE A 242 1.03 -12.08 0.70
N SER A 243 0.60 -13.23 1.19
CA SER A 243 -0.30 -14.10 0.44
C SER A 243 -1.72 -13.55 0.46
N ILE A 244 -2.37 -13.52 -0.71
CA ILE A 244 -3.75 -13.04 -0.91
C ILE A 244 -4.48 -14.09 -1.73
N ASP A 245 -5.77 -14.31 -1.47
CA ASP A 245 -6.59 -15.19 -2.30
C ASP A 245 -6.70 -14.67 -3.75
N ALA A 246 -6.87 -15.60 -4.70
CA ALA A 246 -6.85 -15.28 -6.13
C ALA A 246 -7.91 -14.25 -6.53
N TYR A 247 -9.12 -14.31 -5.94
CA TYR A 247 -10.19 -13.38 -6.26
C TYR A 247 -9.86 -11.95 -5.85
N THR A 248 -9.31 -11.77 -4.65
CA THR A 248 -8.85 -10.48 -4.15
C THR A 248 -7.63 -9.98 -4.93
N ALA A 249 -6.66 -10.87 -5.23
CA ALA A 249 -5.45 -10.50 -5.95
C ALA A 249 -5.74 -10.00 -7.38
N LEU A 250 -6.73 -10.60 -8.06
CA LEU A 250 -7.04 -10.34 -9.47
C LEU A 250 -8.25 -9.40 -9.67
N TYR A 251 -8.72 -8.72 -8.62
CA TYR A 251 -9.94 -7.89 -8.64
C TYR A 251 -9.93 -6.77 -9.70
N SER A 252 -8.75 -6.32 -10.13
CA SER A 252 -8.59 -5.26 -11.14
C SER A 252 -8.84 -5.71 -12.57
N LEU A 253 -8.93 -7.03 -12.81
CA LEU A 253 -9.20 -7.61 -14.12
C LEU A 253 -10.71 -7.74 -14.37
N ASP A 254 -11.11 -7.55 -15.62
CA ASP A 254 -12.45 -7.87 -16.12
C ASP A 254 -12.53 -9.38 -16.41
N LEU A 255 -12.68 -10.15 -15.31
CA LEU A 255 -12.72 -11.63 -15.38
C LEU A 255 -14.03 -12.10 -15.99
N ALA A 256 -13.91 -13.04 -16.90
CA ALA A 256 -15.04 -13.73 -17.54
C ALA A 256 -15.24 -15.13 -16.95
N ASP A 257 -16.46 -15.65 -17.07
CA ASP A 257 -16.76 -17.02 -16.67
C ASP A 257 -15.81 -18.01 -17.37
N LEU A 258 -15.26 -18.94 -16.57
CA LEU A 258 -14.25 -19.92 -16.94
C LEU A 258 -12.83 -19.36 -17.22
N ASP A 259 -12.52 -18.12 -16.89
CA ASP A 259 -11.14 -17.69 -16.80
C ASP A 259 -10.38 -18.57 -15.81
N PHE A 260 -9.13 -18.88 -16.14
CA PHE A 260 -8.35 -19.91 -15.48
C PHE A 260 -7.06 -19.35 -14.90
N LEU A 261 -6.72 -19.79 -13.69
CA LEU A 261 -5.46 -19.49 -13.00
C LEU A 261 -4.81 -20.79 -12.54
N LYS A 262 -3.49 -20.89 -12.67
CA LYS A 262 -2.72 -21.95 -12.03
C LYS A 262 -1.36 -21.48 -11.53
N SER A 263 -0.89 -22.15 -10.48
CA SER A 263 0.49 -22.21 -10.03
C SER A 263 1.13 -23.54 -10.43
N GLN A 264 2.28 -23.86 -9.86
CA GLN A 264 2.91 -25.18 -10.05
C GLN A 264 2.07 -26.30 -9.41
N ASP A 265 1.42 -26.03 -8.30
CA ASP A 265 0.81 -27.01 -7.40
C ASP A 265 -0.73 -26.92 -7.32
N ALA A 266 -1.34 -25.86 -7.84
CA ALA A 266 -2.78 -25.64 -7.73
C ALA A 266 -3.35 -24.94 -8.97
N SER A 267 -4.66 -25.10 -9.16
CA SER A 267 -5.40 -24.37 -10.20
C SER A 267 -6.77 -23.95 -9.71
N ALA A 268 -7.33 -22.91 -10.34
CA ALA A 268 -8.61 -22.34 -10.03
C ALA A 268 -9.32 -21.88 -11.31
N ILE A 269 -10.63 -22.01 -11.34
CA ILE A 269 -11.50 -21.52 -12.43
C ILE A 269 -12.38 -20.42 -11.84
N TYR A 270 -12.51 -19.30 -12.56
CA TYR A 270 -13.41 -18.22 -12.19
C TYR A 270 -14.83 -18.52 -12.62
N TYR A 271 -15.79 -18.25 -11.73
CA TYR A 271 -17.22 -18.38 -11.99
C TYR A 271 -17.92 -17.07 -11.68
N GLU A 272 -18.64 -16.54 -12.65
CA GLU A 272 -19.34 -15.26 -12.50
C GLU A 272 -20.33 -15.32 -11.32
N GLY A 273 -20.20 -14.36 -10.39
CA GLY A 273 -21.01 -14.28 -9.16
C GLY A 273 -20.51 -15.13 -7.99
N PHE A 274 -19.53 -16.00 -8.18
CA PHE A 274 -18.95 -16.84 -7.11
C PHE A 274 -17.46 -16.55 -6.85
N GLY A 275 -16.71 -16.09 -7.87
CA GLY A 275 -15.25 -15.95 -7.80
C GLY A 275 -14.51 -17.21 -8.24
N PHE A 276 -13.27 -17.37 -7.80
CA PHE A 276 -12.47 -18.56 -8.13
C PHE A 276 -12.86 -19.77 -7.28
N TRP A 277 -12.97 -20.91 -7.92
CA TRP A 277 -13.09 -22.20 -7.24
C TRP A 277 -12.13 -23.24 -7.88
N PRO A 278 -11.31 -23.94 -7.06
CA PRO A 278 -11.02 -23.58 -5.66
C PRO A 278 -10.44 -22.18 -5.53
N ASN A 279 -10.64 -21.49 -4.41
CA ASN A 279 -10.00 -20.19 -4.19
C ASN A 279 -8.58 -20.44 -3.66
N ILE A 280 -7.59 -20.36 -4.55
CA ILE A 280 -6.19 -20.63 -4.23
C ILE A 280 -5.48 -19.36 -3.72
N PRO A 281 -4.51 -19.46 -2.81
CA PRO A 281 -3.66 -18.34 -2.45
C PRO A 281 -2.68 -18.01 -3.57
N MET A 282 -2.44 -16.72 -3.78
CA MET A 282 -1.30 -16.21 -4.53
C MET A 282 -0.24 -15.71 -3.53
N SER A 283 1.01 -16.16 -3.69
CA SER A 283 2.06 -15.96 -2.68
C SER A 283 3.33 -15.35 -3.26
N PRO A 284 4.09 -14.54 -2.47
CA PRO A 284 5.36 -13.97 -2.89
C PRO A 284 6.33 -15.03 -3.38
N GLY A 285 7.04 -14.72 -4.46
CA GLY A 285 8.04 -15.60 -5.06
C GLY A 285 7.47 -16.71 -5.96
N GLN A 286 6.16 -16.97 -5.95
CA GLN A 286 5.52 -17.94 -6.84
C GLN A 286 5.19 -17.33 -8.20
N GLY A 287 5.37 -18.11 -9.26
CA GLY A 287 4.95 -17.78 -10.63
C GLY A 287 3.55 -18.31 -10.93
N TYR A 288 2.76 -17.52 -11.67
CA TYR A 288 1.39 -17.87 -12.04
C TYR A 288 1.18 -17.83 -13.54
N ILE A 289 0.30 -18.72 -14.01
CA ILE A 289 -0.12 -18.78 -15.41
C ILE A 289 -1.64 -18.62 -15.45
N MET A 290 -2.11 -17.69 -16.27
CA MET A 290 -3.53 -17.41 -16.44
C MET A 290 -3.94 -17.60 -17.90
N GLN A 291 -5.15 -18.12 -18.10
CA GLN A 291 -5.83 -18.09 -19.40
C GLN A 291 -7.07 -17.20 -19.28
N LEU A 292 -7.06 -16.07 -19.99
CA LEU A 292 -8.05 -15.02 -19.87
C LEU A 292 -8.85 -14.87 -21.17
N ALA A 293 -10.14 -14.62 -21.05
CA ALA A 293 -10.98 -14.25 -22.19
C ALA A 293 -10.69 -12.81 -22.66
N ASN A 294 -10.45 -11.90 -21.73
CA ASN A 294 -10.25 -10.48 -21.99
C ASN A 294 -8.81 -10.05 -21.77
N SER A 295 -8.36 -9.06 -22.56
CA SER A 295 -7.11 -8.35 -22.29
C SER A 295 -7.37 -7.28 -21.23
N GLY A 296 -6.36 -6.98 -20.41
CA GLY A 296 -6.50 -5.99 -19.35
C GLY A 296 -5.18 -5.54 -18.76
N SER A 297 -5.30 -4.85 -17.65
CA SER A 297 -4.17 -4.33 -16.87
C SER A 297 -4.34 -4.82 -15.43
N LEU A 298 -3.51 -5.76 -15.01
CA LEU A 298 -3.52 -6.29 -13.65
C LEU A 298 -2.78 -5.31 -12.74
N ILE A 299 -3.49 -4.81 -11.74
CA ILE A 299 -2.97 -3.99 -10.64
C ILE A 299 -3.30 -4.74 -9.35
N TYR A 300 -2.27 -5.20 -8.65
CA TYR A 300 -2.46 -5.86 -7.37
C TYR A 300 -2.91 -4.87 -6.29
N PRO A 301 -3.67 -5.31 -5.28
CA PRO A 301 -3.97 -4.47 -4.12
C PRO A 301 -2.73 -4.25 -3.25
N ASP A 302 -2.67 -3.10 -2.58
CA ASP A 302 -1.68 -2.87 -1.53
C ASP A 302 -1.89 -3.83 -0.36
N ALA A 303 -0.81 -4.14 0.37
CA ALA A 303 -0.84 -5.06 1.50
C ALA A 303 -1.88 -4.65 2.58
N ASP A 304 -2.03 -3.35 2.84
CA ASP A 304 -3.00 -2.83 3.80
C ASP A 304 -4.46 -2.98 3.31
N ALA A 305 -4.69 -2.80 2.00
CA ALA A 305 -5.99 -3.02 1.40
C ALA A 305 -6.36 -4.51 1.38
N ALA A 306 -5.38 -5.38 1.14
CA ALA A 306 -5.55 -6.82 1.12
C ALA A 306 -5.85 -7.40 2.52
N ALA A 307 -5.22 -6.89 3.57
CA ALA A 307 -5.46 -7.32 4.95
C ALA A 307 -6.89 -7.04 5.44
N SER A 308 -7.59 -6.10 4.79
CA SER A 308 -8.98 -5.75 5.10
C SER A 308 -10.03 -6.58 4.33
N SER A 309 -9.61 -7.31 3.30
CA SER A 309 -10.49 -8.17 2.51
C SER A 309 -10.70 -9.50 3.24
N HIS A 310 -11.96 -9.81 3.59
CA HIS A 310 -12.30 -11.10 4.16
C HIS A 310 -12.39 -12.12 3.02
N SER A 311 -11.53 -13.14 3.07
CA SER A 311 -11.64 -14.33 2.24
C SER A 311 -13.00 -15.01 2.53
N TYR A 312 -13.83 -15.14 1.50
CA TYR A 312 -15.15 -15.74 1.66
C TYR A 312 -15.08 -17.27 1.84
N TYR A 313 -14.01 -17.92 1.42
CA TYR A 313 -13.69 -19.33 1.67
C TYR A 313 -12.18 -19.54 1.63
N ASP A 314 -11.56 -19.72 2.78
CA ASP A 314 -10.15 -20.12 2.86
C ASP A 314 -10.03 -21.63 2.67
N ASN A 315 -9.90 -22.06 1.42
CA ASN A 315 -9.69 -23.47 1.07
C ASN A 315 -8.19 -23.83 0.98
N ALA A 316 -7.27 -22.90 1.28
CA ALA A 316 -5.84 -23.14 1.12
C ALA A 316 -5.33 -24.28 2.00
N ASP A 317 -5.88 -24.45 3.21
CA ASP A 317 -5.54 -25.55 4.11
C ASP A 317 -6.19 -26.88 3.66
N LEU A 318 -7.26 -26.85 2.85
CA LEU A 318 -7.95 -28.05 2.37
C LEU A 318 -7.23 -28.69 1.18
N MET A 319 -6.42 -27.95 0.44
CA MET A 319 -5.66 -28.49 -0.70
C MET A 319 -4.46 -29.36 -0.29
N ARG A 320 -4.02 -29.25 0.97
CA ARG A 320 -2.98 -30.11 1.56
C ARG A 320 -3.61 -31.09 2.56
N SER A 321 -4.27 -32.11 2.06
CA SER A 321 -4.66 -33.23 2.91
C SER A 321 -3.41 -33.93 3.45
N GLU A 322 -3.21 -33.88 4.76
CA GLU A 322 -2.07 -34.54 5.44
C GLU A 322 -2.09 -36.08 5.34
N ASN A 323 -3.16 -36.67 4.77
CA ASN A 323 -3.42 -38.10 4.75
C ASN A 323 -3.65 -38.65 3.34
N LEU A 324 -2.93 -38.16 2.33
CA LEU A 324 -3.00 -38.75 1.00
C LEU A 324 -2.39 -40.16 1.02
N ILE A 325 -3.07 -41.12 0.39
CA ILE A 325 -2.56 -42.48 0.26
C ILE A 325 -1.53 -42.66 -0.87
N TRP A 326 -1.49 -41.66 -1.77
CA TRP A 326 -0.52 -41.56 -2.85
C TRP A 326 0.25 -40.24 -2.70
N ASP A 327 1.44 -40.19 -3.30
CA ASP A 327 2.31 -39.03 -3.27
C ASP A 327 2.83 -38.70 -4.67
N VAL A 328 3.04 -37.41 -4.95
CA VAL A 328 3.63 -36.92 -6.19
C VAL A 328 4.66 -35.84 -5.88
N LEU A 329 5.88 -36.03 -6.39
CA LEU A 329 6.91 -35.01 -6.30
C LEU A 329 6.77 -34.07 -7.50
N ILE A 330 6.04 -32.98 -7.33
CA ILE A 330 5.66 -32.06 -8.42
C ILE A 330 6.86 -31.40 -9.11
N SER A 331 7.98 -31.25 -8.38
CA SER A 331 9.23 -30.69 -8.93
C SER A 331 9.93 -31.60 -9.94
N ASP A 332 9.56 -32.88 -10.02
CA ASP A 332 10.11 -33.79 -11.04
C ASP A 332 9.58 -33.51 -12.44
N TYR A 333 8.51 -32.69 -12.58
CA TYR A 333 7.78 -32.51 -13.82
C TYR A 333 7.83 -31.09 -14.36
N GLU A 334 8.05 -30.98 -15.68
CA GLU A 334 8.07 -29.70 -16.39
C GLU A 334 6.67 -29.17 -16.65
N PHE A 335 5.75 -30.04 -17.03
CA PHE A 335 4.40 -29.67 -17.47
C PHE A 335 3.37 -30.09 -16.45
N ASN A 336 2.30 -29.31 -16.39
CA ASN A 336 1.10 -29.67 -15.65
C ASN A 336 -0.16 -29.36 -16.43
N GLY A 337 -1.25 -30.03 -16.05
CA GLY A 337 -2.60 -29.76 -16.52
C GLY A 337 -3.58 -29.79 -15.36
N SER A 338 -4.79 -29.37 -15.57
CA SER A 338 -5.86 -29.31 -14.58
C SER A 338 -7.05 -30.14 -15.05
N ILE A 339 -7.62 -30.93 -14.15
CA ILE A 339 -8.82 -31.72 -14.38
C ILE A 339 -9.80 -31.46 -13.24
N THR A 340 -10.98 -30.91 -13.54
CA THR A 340 -12.07 -30.88 -12.56
C THR A 340 -12.95 -32.10 -12.79
N ALA A 341 -12.82 -33.08 -11.88
CA ALA A 341 -13.50 -34.36 -12.01
C ALA A 341 -14.56 -34.59 -10.94
N SER A 342 -15.54 -35.42 -11.28
CA SER A 342 -16.45 -36.12 -10.34
C SER A 342 -16.36 -37.63 -10.56
N VAL A 343 -16.83 -38.39 -9.57
CA VAL A 343 -16.87 -39.85 -9.67
C VAL A 343 -18.33 -40.27 -9.60
N SER A 344 -18.80 -40.90 -10.67
CA SER A 344 -20.11 -41.52 -10.68
C SER A 344 -20.01 -43.01 -10.37
N ASN A 345 -20.87 -43.49 -9.51
CA ASN A 345 -21.00 -44.90 -9.26
C ASN A 345 -22.45 -45.35 -9.46
N GLU A 346 -22.62 -46.61 -9.92
CA GLU A 346 -23.95 -47.19 -10.19
C GLU A 346 -24.83 -47.28 -8.92
N ASN A 347 -24.27 -47.10 -7.73
CA ASN A 347 -24.93 -47.25 -6.43
C ASN A 347 -25.34 -45.92 -5.78
N GLY A 348 -24.99 -44.77 -6.39
CA GLY A 348 -25.32 -43.45 -5.85
C GLY A 348 -24.60 -43.13 -4.53
N ILE A 349 -23.38 -43.60 -4.36
CA ILE A 349 -22.55 -43.27 -3.18
C ILE A 349 -22.13 -41.78 -3.29
N GLU A 350 -22.45 -40.99 -2.29
CA GLU A 350 -22.00 -39.62 -2.17
C GLU A 350 -20.45 -39.57 -1.99
N ILE A 351 -19.77 -38.67 -2.71
CA ILE A 351 -18.34 -38.43 -2.55
C ILE A 351 -18.10 -37.79 -1.19
N SER A 352 -17.27 -38.45 -0.35
CA SER A 352 -16.83 -37.91 0.93
C SER A 352 -15.64 -36.95 0.72
N GLU A 353 -15.51 -35.94 1.58
CA GLU A 353 -14.34 -35.03 1.60
C GLU A 353 -13.00 -35.74 1.77
N ASN A 354 -13.01 -36.97 2.33
CA ASN A 354 -11.80 -37.78 2.50
C ASN A 354 -11.54 -38.75 1.33
N ASP A 355 -12.42 -38.83 0.36
CA ASP A 355 -12.19 -39.61 -0.86
C ASP A 355 -11.08 -38.96 -1.68
N GLN A 356 -10.29 -39.78 -2.38
CA GLN A 356 -9.15 -39.29 -3.15
C GLN A 356 -9.21 -39.77 -4.60
N LEU A 357 -8.83 -38.87 -5.50
CA LEU A 357 -8.64 -39.17 -6.91
C LEU A 357 -7.16 -38.98 -7.26
N ALA A 358 -6.59 -39.95 -7.93
CA ALA A 358 -5.21 -39.93 -8.38
C ALA A 358 -5.08 -40.36 -9.84
N VAL A 359 -3.99 -39.92 -10.47
CA VAL A 359 -3.63 -40.25 -11.85
C VAL A 359 -2.27 -40.90 -11.90
N PHE A 360 -2.12 -41.90 -12.76
CA PHE A 360 -0.90 -42.72 -12.86
C PHE A 360 -0.45 -42.87 -14.32
N VAL A 361 0.88 -42.95 -14.47
CA VAL A 361 1.57 -43.39 -15.69
C VAL A 361 2.53 -44.48 -15.28
N ASP A 362 2.42 -45.68 -15.87
CA ASP A 362 3.26 -46.83 -15.61
C ASP A 362 3.42 -47.16 -14.10
N GLY A 363 2.35 -46.94 -13.33
CA GLY A 363 2.32 -47.18 -11.88
C GLY A 363 2.92 -46.06 -11.02
N GLN A 364 3.42 -44.98 -11.61
CA GLN A 364 3.90 -43.80 -10.91
C GLN A 364 2.77 -42.78 -10.78
N CYS A 365 2.51 -42.25 -9.57
CA CYS A 365 1.55 -41.20 -9.32
C CYS A 365 1.97 -39.90 -10.01
N ARG A 366 1.04 -39.32 -10.79
CA ARG A 366 1.23 -38.10 -11.57
C ARG A 366 0.31 -36.97 -11.11
N GLY A 367 -0.47 -37.21 -10.08
CA GLY A 367 -1.35 -36.24 -9.48
C GLY A 367 -2.29 -36.92 -8.49
N VAL A 368 -2.59 -36.27 -7.39
CA VAL A 368 -3.51 -36.73 -6.36
C VAL A 368 -4.15 -35.58 -5.63
N ILE A 369 -5.43 -35.72 -5.30
CA ILE A 369 -6.17 -34.73 -4.49
C ILE A 369 -7.28 -35.42 -3.70
N SER A 370 -7.59 -34.88 -2.52
CA SER A 370 -8.85 -35.22 -1.82
C SER A 370 -10.02 -34.44 -2.42
N ALA A 371 -11.21 -34.99 -2.28
CA ALA A 371 -12.42 -34.32 -2.71
C ALA A 371 -12.60 -32.99 -1.96
N LEU A 372 -13.04 -31.95 -2.67
CA LEU A 372 -13.27 -30.63 -2.15
C LEU A 372 -14.72 -30.21 -2.41
N TYR A 373 -15.39 -29.69 -1.38
CA TYR A 373 -16.74 -29.17 -1.52
C TYR A 373 -16.80 -27.99 -2.50
N CYS A 374 -17.68 -28.08 -3.46
CA CYS A 374 -17.94 -27.03 -4.45
C CYS A 374 -19.28 -26.35 -4.19
N PRO A 375 -19.30 -25.11 -3.69
CA PRO A 375 -20.55 -24.40 -3.38
C PRO A 375 -21.37 -24.03 -4.62
N ILE A 376 -20.76 -24.09 -5.82
CA ILE A 376 -21.43 -23.75 -7.08
C ILE A 376 -22.48 -24.82 -7.45
N VAL A 377 -22.16 -26.08 -7.18
CA VAL A 377 -23.03 -27.22 -7.49
C VAL A 377 -23.52 -27.95 -6.26
N ASP A 378 -23.11 -27.56 -5.05
CA ASP A 378 -23.45 -28.18 -3.77
C ASP A 378 -23.00 -29.66 -3.69
N GLU A 379 -21.83 -29.98 -4.26
CA GLU A 379 -21.27 -31.32 -4.34
C GLU A 379 -19.75 -31.31 -4.05
N ASN A 380 -19.19 -32.46 -3.68
CA ASN A 380 -17.75 -32.67 -3.60
C ASN A 380 -17.19 -33.03 -4.97
N LEU A 381 -16.12 -32.31 -5.39
CA LEU A 381 -15.44 -32.49 -6.66
C LEU A 381 -13.94 -32.66 -6.45
N PHE A 382 -13.22 -33.08 -7.50
CA PHE A 382 -11.76 -33.25 -7.50
C PHE A 382 -11.10 -32.23 -8.46
N PRO A 383 -10.62 -31.07 -7.96
CA PRO A 383 -9.84 -30.13 -8.76
C PRO A 383 -8.36 -30.60 -8.84
N LEU A 384 -8.13 -31.62 -9.64
CA LEU A 384 -6.89 -32.38 -9.72
C LEU A 384 -5.87 -31.72 -10.64
N MET A 385 -4.65 -31.49 -10.13
CA MET A 385 -3.48 -31.19 -10.95
C MET A 385 -2.80 -32.48 -11.39
N VAL A 386 -2.39 -32.56 -12.66
CA VAL A 386 -1.71 -33.69 -13.26
C VAL A 386 -0.39 -33.25 -13.91
N TYR A 387 0.63 -34.09 -13.83
CA TYR A 387 2.01 -33.72 -14.15
C TYR A 387 2.67 -34.69 -15.15
N SER A 388 3.49 -34.13 -16.06
CA SER A 388 4.22 -34.90 -17.07
C SER A 388 5.54 -34.19 -17.45
N ASN A 389 6.51 -34.97 -17.95
CA ASN A 389 7.68 -34.45 -18.66
C ASN A 389 7.52 -34.51 -20.18
N GLU A 390 6.42 -35.13 -20.66
CA GLU A 390 6.03 -35.08 -22.08
C GLU A 390 5.02 -33.95 -22.27
N ASP A 391 5.13 -33.19 -23.34
CA ASP A 391 4.22 -32.09 -23.64
C ASP A 391 2.84 -32.57 -24.14
N MET A 392 2.76 -33.79 -24.66
CA MET A 392 1.52 -34.39 -25.16
C MET A 392 1.57 -35.92 -25.28
N ASN A 393 0.38 -36.52 -25.38
CA ASN A 393 0.15 -37.93 -25.71
C ASN A 393 0.60 -38.94 -24.64
N GLU A 394 0.97 -38.50 -23.42
CA GLU A 394 1.21 -39.45 -22.32
C GLU A 394 -0.12 -39.98 -21.80
N LYS A 395 -0.31 -41.29 -21.84
CA LYS A 395 -1.57 -41.91 -21.39
C LYS A 395 -1.57 -42.04 -19.89
N MET A 396 -2.50 -41.34 -19.25
CA MET A 396 -2.73 -41.37 -17.81
C MET A 396 -3.94 -42.20 -17.45
N THR A 397 -3.88 -42.97 -16.35
CA THR A 397 -5.00 -43.79 -15.84
C THR A 397 -5.40 -43.32 -14.45
N PHE A 398 -6.70 -43.30 -14.18
CA PHE A 398 -7.23 -42.86 -12.89
C PHE A 398 -7.37 -44.00 -11.90
N ALA A 399 -7.14 -43.67 -10.62
CA ALA A 399 -7.53 -44.50 -9.48
C ALA A 399 -8.32 -43.64 -8.48
N TYR A 400 -9.33 -44.24 -7.89
CA TYR A 400 -10.19 -43.62 -6.90
C TYR A 400 -10.12 -44.39 -5.58
N TYR A 401 -9.93 -43.69 -4.47
CA TYR A 401 -10.02 -44.23 -3.12
C TYR A 401 -11.29 -43.75 -2.45
N SER A 402 -12.15 -44.68 -2.07
CA SER A 402 -13.30 -44.41 -1.22
C SER A 402 -12.93 -44.57 0.25
N PHE A 403 -12.96 -43.49 1.00
CA PHE A 403 -12.68 -43.49 2.43
C PHE A 403 -13.73 -44.30 3.22
N ILE A 404 -14.99 -44.20 2.82
CA ILE A 404 -16.09 -44.92 3.51
C ILE A 404 -15.99 -46.42 3.34
N GLU A 405 -15.56 -46.90 2.16
CA GLU A 405 -15.42 -48.32 1.87
C GLU A 405 -14.01 -48.87 2.20
N ASP A 406 -13.05 -47.98 2.51
CA ASP A 406 -11.63 -48.27 2.65
C ASP A 406 -11.12 -49.10 1.46
N LYS A 407 -11.40 -48.64 0.24
CA LYS A 407 -11.18 -49.40 -0.99
C LYS A 407 -10.65 -48.51 -2.12
N ILE A 408 -9.66 -49.06 -2.83
CA ILE A 408 -9.12 -48.44 -4.05
C ILE A 408 -9.76 -49.10 -5.26
N TYR A 409 -10.20 -48.28 -6.21
CA TYR A 409 -10.67 -48.64 -7.53
C TYR A 409 -9.62 -48.17 -8.55
N GLU A 410 -8.96 -49.12 -9.21
CA GLU A 410 -7.90 -48.85 -10.17
C GLU A 410 -8.42 -48.86 -11.60
N ASN A 411 -7.73 -48.11 -12.49
CA ASN A 411 -7.96 -48.08 -13.93
C ASN A 411 -9.42 -47.76 -14.29
N VAL A 412 -10.05 -46.91 -13.54
CA VAL A 412 -11.48 -46.55 -13.72
C VAL A 412 -11.70 -45.83 -15.05
N GLN A 413 -10.69 -45.07 -15.53
CA GLN A 413 -10.71 -44.36 -16.81
C GLN A 413 -9.31 -43.98 -17.24
N SER A 414 -9.13 -43.50 -18.48
CA SER A 414 -7.85 -42.97 -18.94
C SER A 414 -8.01 -41.73 -19.79
N ILE A 415 -6.99 -40.87 -19.77
CA ILE A 415 -6.90 -39.63 -20.54
C ILE A 415 -5.53 -39.53 -21.21
N GLU A 416 -5.43 -38.81 -22.31
CA GLU A 416 -4.17 -38.41 -22.89
C GLU A 416 -3.80 -37.02 -22.37
N PHE A 417 -2.58 -36.91 -21.83
CA PHE A 417 -2.05 -35.65 -21.31
C PHE A 417 -1.68 -34.70 -22.46
N GLU A 418 -1.98 -33.44 -22.27
CA GLU A 418 -1.47 -32.31 -23.05
C GLU A 418 -1.04 -31.20 -22.08
N ALA A 419 0.13 -30.61 -22.30
CA ALA A 419 0.61 -29.53 -21.46
C ALA A 419 -0.38 -28.37 -21.43
N ASP A 420 -0.61 -27.83 -20.25
CA ASP A 420 -1.55 -26.73 -19.99
C ASP A 420 -3.05 -27.07 -20.25
N MET A 421 -3.40 -28.36 -20.43
CA MET A 421 -4.79 -28.78 -20.59
C MET A 421 -5.65 -28.34 -19.39
N VAL A 422 -6.89 -27.95 -19.69
CA VAL A 422 -7.94 -27.66 -18.71
C VAL A 422 -9.15 -28.48 -19.07
N ILE A 423 -9.45 -29.52 -18.31
CA ILE A 423 -10.52 -30.49 -18.61
C ILE A 423 -11.57 -30.46 -17.51
N GLY A 424 -12.81 -30.26 -17.91
CA GLY A 424 -13.92 -30.12 -16.99
C GLY A 424 -13.89 -28.79 -16.22
N ASN A 425 -14.99 -28.54 -15.53
CA ASN A 425 -15.18 -27.42 -14.61
C ASN A 425 -16.27 -27.82 -13.60
N ALA A 426 -16.59 -26.98 -12.63
CA ALA A 426 -17.57 -27.31 -11.59
C ALA A 426 -18.96 -27.69 -12.14
N ILE A 427 -19.38 -27.11 -13.28
CA ILE A 427 -20.71 -27.35 -13.89
C ILE A 427 -20.68 -28.53 -14.82
N ASN A 428 -19.56 -28.75 -15.52
CA ASN A 428 -19.38 -29.83 -16.50
C ASN A 428 -18.12 -30.60 -16.14
N THR A 429 -18.19 -31.42 -15.11
CA THR A 429 -17.07 -32.23 -14.61
C THR A 429 -16.66 -33.31 -15.61
N TYR A 430 -15.39 -33.68 -15.58
CA TYR A 430 -14.91 -34.93 -16.18
C TYR A 430 -15.36 -36.10 -15.28
N VAL A 431 -16.07 -37.07 -15.86
CA VAL A 431 -16.68 -38.19 -15.12
C VAL A 431 -16.04 -39.52 -15.50
#